data_034b6721ac5cd5e91cbe583842955c0c
#
_entry.id   034b6721ac5cd5e91cbe583842955c0c
#
_cell.length_a   1.000
_cell.length_b   1.000
_cell.length_c   1.000
_cell.angle_alpha   90.00
_cell.angle_beta   90.00
_cell.angle_gamma   90.00
#
_symmetry.space_group_name_H-M   'P 1'
#
loop_
_entity.id
_entity.type
_entity.pdbx_description
1 polymer ?
#
loop_
_entity_poly.entity_id
_entity_poly.type
_entity_poly.pdbx_seq_one_letter_code
_entity_poly.pdbx_strand_id
1 'polypeptide(L)'
;VKKYILLISNLIIIFSLIAGFIGVVYKQTKSYQVLAEEYLANILSMAEVDITKQIENAMTKPVMVSKTMANDEFLKKWFANEQKNQNRDGYMNELYSYLNAYKEKYGYTTVFCVSAETGNYYYQDGLNKELSKYDEHDIWYYNFIKSGNEYDIQIDTNEADGNIITSFVNFRMESEDGKLLGVIGVGLEISDIEGIVRSYEQNYNLSVYIVNVRGSENSFGKDTDVFVSEEELARRTGIQNKILNDFSTEPLMRWFTSPSERKCIITKYDETLGWYLVLEKDTISINRSFQKGITDNIIFMLISLAACIMVTTAVFLNFNHRTIEMENTDELTGLPNSKLFYRKYRSFVRKRHERRKTIFMFDIDKFKEINDTQGHLFGNEVLAKVGESLKKTVEGHGIAARWGGDEFIGALDAGPQEAEEILRGFMEDLRNLEKENGYIVTVSAGIAEIHKPFSGEQLIQMVDEAVYISKQNGRNRITIYKPNH
;
A
#
# COMPACT_ATOMS: atom_id res chain seq x y z
N VAL A 1 4.91 -23.46 -35.55
CA VAL A 1 3.60 -23.31 -34.87
C VAL A 1 3.77 -23.54 -33.37
N LYS A 2 4.23 -24.71 -32.87
CA LYS A 2 4.36 -25.03 -31.41
C LYS A 2 5.15 -23.98 -30.60
N LYS A 3 6.29 -23.50 -31.15
CA LYS A 3 7.13 -22.48 -30.47
C LYS A 3 6.39 -21.16 -30.24
N TYR A 4 5.55 -20.74 -31.18
CA TYR A 4 4.74 -19.51 -31.03
C TYR A 4 3.61 -19.70 -30.02
N ILE A 5 2.99 -20.87 -29.98
CA ILE A 5 1.94 -21.19 -28.99
C ILE A 5 2.49 -21.14 -27.58
N LEU A 6 3.66 -21.73 -27.32
CA LEU A 6 4.32 -21.71 -26.03
C LEU A 6 4.72 -20.29 -25.61
N LEU A 7 5.24 -19.49 -26.56
CA LEU A 7 5.59 -18.09 -26.29
C LEU A 7 4.33 -17.25 -25.90
N ILE A 8 3.26 -17.42 -26.67
CA ILE A 8 1.98 -16.74 -26.40
C ILE A 8 1.43 -17.16 -25.04
N SER A 9 1.48 -18.45 -24.69
CA SER A 9 1.05 -18.95 -23.38
C SER A 9 1.82 -18.30 -22.22
N ASN A 10 3.16 -18.20 -22.33
CA ASN A 10 3.96 -17.54 -21.28
C ASN A 10 3.62 -16.05 -21.18
N LEU A 11 3.42 -15.36 -22.31
CA LEU A 11 3.00 -13.95 -22.31
C LEU A 11 1.62 -13.75 -21.67
N ILE A 12 0.68 -14.66 -21.91
CA ILE A 12 -0.66 -14.62 -21.28
C ILE A 12 -0.53 -14.77 -19.76
N ILE A 13 0.30 -15.71 -19.28
CA ILE A 13 0.55 -15.91 -17.85
C ILE A 13 1.14 -14.64 -17.22
N ILE A 14 2.18 -14.07 -17.83
CA ILE A 14 2.82 -12.84 -17.35
C ILE A 14 1.81 -11.69 -17.32
N PHE A 15 1.03 -11.51 -18.37
CA PHE A 15 -0.01 -10.49 -18.44
C PHE A 15 -1.07 -10.67 -17.34
N SER A 16 -1.52 -11.90 -17.11
CA SER A 16 -2.49 -12.21 -16.04
C SER A 16 -1.92 -11.92 -14.65
N LEU A 17 -0.64 -12.21 -14.41
CA LEU A 17 0.04 -11.89 -13.14
C LEU A 17 0.11 -10.36 -12.93
N ILE A 18 0.48 -9.60 -13.96
CA ILE A 18 0.55 -8.13 -13.90
C ILE A 18 -0.85 -7.54 -13.65
N ALA A 19 -1.86 -8.01 -14.38
CA ALA A 19 -3.24 -7.54 -14.20
C ALA A 19 -3.77 -7.84 -12.79
N GLY A 20 -3.52 -9.05 -12.28
CA GLY A 20 -3.84 -9.43 -10.91
C GLY A 20 -3.13 -8.56 -9.88
N PHE A 21 -1.84 -8.30 -10.08
CA PHE A 21 -1.05 -7.40 -9.23
C PHE A 21 -1.64 -5.99 -9.18
N ILE A 22 -1.95 -5.38 -10.32
CA ILE A 22 -2.57 -4.05 -10.38
C ILE A 22 -3.91 -4.05 -9.65
N GLY A 23 -4.73 -5.08 -9.83
CA GLY A 23 -6.01 -5.21 -9.14
C GLY A 23 -5.87 -5.28 -7.61
N VAL A 24 -4.89 -6.04 -7.10
CA VAL A 24 -4.62 -6.14 -5.67
C VAL A 24 -4.13 -4.82 -5.10
N VAL A 25 -3.18 -4.13 -5.76
CA VAL A 25 -2.67 -2.82 -5.35
C VAL A 25 -3.80 -1.79 -5.29
N TYR A 26 -4.63 -1.74 -6.34
CA TYR A 26 -5.78 -0.83 -6.38
C TYR A 26 -6.76 -1.09 -5.22
N LYS A 27 -7.15 -2.35 -5.00
CA LYS A 27 -8.04 -2.74 -3.91
C LYS A 27 -7.45 -2.39 -2.54
N GLN A 28 -6.17 -2.68 -2.33
CA GLN A 28 -5.48 -2.41 -1.08
C GLN A 28 -5.40 -0.90 -0.79
N THR A 29 -5.02 -0.09 -1.78
CA THR A 29 -4.98 1.37 -1.64
C THR A 29 -6.34 1.94 -1.26
N LYS A 30 -7.41 1.48 -1.93
CA LYS A 30 -8.79 1.90 -1.60
C LYS A 30 -9.20 1.47 -0.19
N SER A 31 -8.87 0.26 0.23
CA SER A 31 -9.16 -0.23 1.59
C SER A 31 -8.44 0.58 2.66
N TYR A 32 -7.18 0.97 2.43
CA TYR A 32 -6.45 1.82 3.37
C TYR A 32 -7.04 3.22 3.49
N GLN A 33 -7.52 3.80 2.40
CA GLN A 33 -8.20 5.10 2.45
C GLN A 33 -9.45 5.05 3.32
N VAL A 34 -10.30 4.06 3.12
CA VAL A 34 -11.52 3.87 3.93
C VAL A 34 -11.17 3.66 5.41
N LEU A 35 -10.19 2.80 5.69
CA LEU A 35 -9.75 2.54 7.07
C LEU A 35 -9.18 3.79 7.75
N ALA A 36 -8.42 4.60 7.03
CA ALA A 36 -7.88 5.86 7.55
C ALA A 36 -8.99 6.87 7.86
N GLU A 37 -10.01 6.97 7.01
CA GLU A 37 -11.18 7.83 7.25
C GLU A 37 -11.97 7.37 8.48
N GLU A 38 -12.23 6.08 8.60
CA GLU A 38 -12.94 5.50 9.74
C GLU A 38 -12.15 5.70 11.05
N TYR A 39 -10.84 5.49 11.01
CA TYR A 39 -9.96 5.71 12.16
C TYR A 39 -9.96 7.18 12.63
N LEU A 40 -9.91 8.13 11.67
CA LEU A 40 -9.99 9.56 11.98
C LEU A 40 -11.34 9.93 12.59
N ALA A 41 -12.43 9.46 11.98
CA ALA A 41 -13.77 9.69 12.47
C ALA A 41 -13.94 9.21 13.92
N ASN A 42 -13.45 8.01 14.21
CA ASN A 42 -13.53 7.44 15.55
C ASN A 42 -12.72 8.23 16.59
N ILE A 43 -11.47 8.60 16.24
CA ILE A 43 -10.65 9.41 17.17
C ILE A 43 -11.31 10.76 17.47
N LEU A 44 -11.77 11.46 16.44
CA LEU A 44 -12.40 12.78 16.62
C LEU A 44 -13.70 12.68 17.42
N SER A 45 -14.53 11.66 17.17
CA SER A 45 -15.76 11.44 17.93
C SER A 45 -15.48 11.10 19.38
N MET A 46 -14.49 10.26 19.68
CA MET A 46 -14.09 9.96 21.06
C MET A 46 -13.55 11.20 21.77
N ALA A 47 -12.68 11.96 21.10
CA ALA A 47 -12.10 13.18 21.67
C ALA A 47 -13.17 14.23 21.94
N GLU A 48 -14.15 14.40 21.03
CA GLU A 48 -15.27 15.32 21.20
C GLU A 48 -16.08 14.99 22.47
N VAL A 49 -16.50 13.73 22.62
CA VAL A 49 -17.28 13.28 23.79
C VAL A 49 -16.50 13.48 25.08
N ASP A 50 -15.21 13.14 25.08
CA ASP A 50 -14.37 13.22 26.27
C ASP A 50 -14.08 14.67 26.67
N ILE A 51 -13.73 15.52 25.70
CA ILE A 51 -13.47 16.95 25.94
C ILE A 51 -14.75 17.62 26.47
N THR A 52 -15.89 17.38 25.82
CA THR A 52 -17.17 17.93 26.28
C THR A 52 -17.45 17.54 27.72
N LYS A 53 -17.34 16.24 28.06
CA LYS A 53 -17.55 15.78 29.44
C LYS A 53 -16.59 16.39 30.46
N GLN A 54 -15.32 16.57 30.11
CA GLN A 54 -14.36 17.16 31.02
C GLN A 54 -14.65 18.65 31.26
N ILE A 55 -15.05 19.39 30.22
CA ILE A 55 -15.48 20.79 30.33
C ILE A 55 -16.76 20.88 31.18
N GLU A 56 -17.78 20.06 30.89
CA GLU A 56 -19.02 20.00 31.70
C GLU A 56 -18.72 19.71 33.18
N ASN A 57 -17.85 18.72 33.44
CA ASN A 57 -17.43 18.40 34.81
C ASN A 57 -16.70 19.54 35.49
N ALA A 58 -15.81 20.24 34.76
CA ALA A 58 -15.12 21.43 35.30
C ALA A 58 -16.10 22.56 35.66
N MET A 59 -17.17 22.72 34.88
CA MET A 59 -18.21 23.72 35.11
C MET A 59 -19.26 23.31 36.16
N THR A 60 -19.42 22.01 36.42
CA THR A 60 -20.45 21.51 37.35
C THR A 60 -20.31 22.12 38.76
N LYS A 61 -19.10 22.16 39.30
CA LYS A 61 -18.86 22.72 40.64
C LYS A 61 -19.13 24.23 40.74
N PRO A 62 -18.61 25.06 39.80
CA PRO A 62 -18.94 26.49 39.73
C PRO A 62 -20.44 26.78 39.62
N VAL A 63 -21.16 26.04 38.77
CA VAL A 63 -22.61 26.17 38.62
C VAL A 63 -23.33 25.84 39.91
N MET A 64 -22.97 24.74 40.59
CA MET A 64 -23.58 24.35 41.87
C MET A 64 -23.30 25.37 42.98
N VAL A 65 -22.09 25.91 43.03
CA VAL A 65 -21.73 26.93 44.03
C VAL A 65 -22.49 28.23 43.77
N SER A 66 -22.48 28.74 42.53
CA SER A 66 -23.23 29.95 42.18
C SER A 66 -24.73 29.80 42.45
N LYS A 67 -25.31 28.61 42.15
CA LYS A 67 -26.70 28.28 42.46
C LYS A 67 -26.95 28.30 43.96
N THR A 68 -26.06 27.75 44.78
CA THR A 68 -26.17 27.71 46.22
C THR A 68 -26.12 29.14 46.78
N MET A 69 -25.21 29.98 46.30
CA MET A 69 -25.09 31.36 46.68
C MET A 69 -26.34 32.19 46.28
N ALA A 70 -26.87 31.97 45.07
CA ALA A 70 -28.10 32.66 44.62
C ALA A 70 -29.32 32.35 45.47
N ASN A 71 -29.33 31.21 46.16
CA ASN A 71 -30.42 30.80 47.05
C ASN A 71 -30.12 31.02 48.53
N ASP A 72 -28.94 31.60 48.86
CA ASP A 72 -28.54 31.80 50.23
C ASP A 72 -29.36 32.90 50.91
N GLU A 73 -29.95 32.58 52.05
CA GLU A 73 -30.79 33.46 52.82
C GLU A 73 -30.07 34.74 53.36
N PHE A 74 -28.75 34.60 53.64
CA PHE A 74 -27.96 35.76 54.05
C PHE A 74 -27.89 36.76 52.87
N LEU A 75 -27.56 36.34 51.70
CA LEU A 75 -27.44 37.20 50.51
C LEU A 75 -28.78 37.83 50.15
N LYS A 76 -29.86 37.04 50.11
CA LYS A 76 -31.21 37.56 49.81
C LYS A 76 -31.60 38.69 50.81
N LYS A 77 -31.37 38.49 52.10
CA LYS A 77 -31.63 39.50 53.13
C LYS A 77 -30.71 40.67 52.97
N TRP A 78 -29.46 40.47 52.64
CA TRP A 78 -28.50 41.54 52.42
C TRP A 78 -28.96 42.49 51.33
N PHE A 79 -29.27 41.89 50.11
CA PHE A 79 -29.73 42.65 48.93
C PHE A 79 -31.08 43.39 49.22
N ALA A 80 -32.02 42.73 49.85
CA ALA A 80 -33.31 43.33 50.17
C ALA A 80 -33.20 44.57 51.12
N ASN A 81 -32.07 44.71 51.79
CA ASN A 81 -31.85 45.81 52.76
C ASN A 81 -30.66 46.70 52.38
N GLU A 82 -30.08 46.53 51.20
CA GLU A 82 -28.88 47.26 50.77
C GLU A 82 -29.04 48.75 50.86
N GLN A 83 -30.03 49.33 50.19
CA GLN A 83 -30.27 50.81 50.21
C GLN A 83 -30.44 51.41 51.64
N LYS A 84 -31.03 50.67 52.59
CA LYS A 84 -31.28 51.14 53.95
C LYS A 84 -30.02 51.07 54.79
N ASN A 85 -29.11 50.15 54.53
CA ASN A 85 -27.99 49.83 55.41
C ASN A 85 -26.61 50.11 54.79
N GLN A 86 -26.51 50.61 53.54
CA GLN A 86 -25.20 50.84 52.87
C GLN A 86 -24.27 51.79 53.69
N ASN A 87 -24.82 52.67 54.47
CA ASN A 87 -24.07 53.60 55.38
C ASN A 87 -23.86 53.03 56.79
N ARG A 88 -24.32 51.80 57.10
CA ARG A 88 -24.11 51.16 58.41
C ARG A 88 -22.70 50.58 58.46
N ASP A 89 -22.00 50.96 59.56
CA ASP A 89 -20.66 50.43 59.82
C ASP A 89 -20.66 48.87 59.77
N GLY A 90 -19.73 48.32 58.99
CA GLY A 90 -19.55 46.88 58.86
C GLY A 90 -20.49 46.14 57.86
N TYR A 91 -21.59 46.81 57.44
CA TYR A 91 -22.56 46.14 56.55
C TYR A 91 -21.95 45.67 55.21
N MET A 92 -21.14 46.49 54.61
CA MET A 92 -20.42 46.11 53.36
C MET A 92 -19.36 45.04 53.63
N ASN A 93 -18.72 45.11 54.80
CA ASN A 93 -17.70 44.08 55.12
C ASN A 93 -18.29 42.70 55.36
N GLU A 94 -19.56 42.60 55.77
CA GLU A 94 -20.29 41.33 55.85
C GLU A 94 -20.36 40.64 54.47
N LEU A 95 -20.68 41.39 53.39
CA LEU A 95 -20.73 40.90 52.02
C LEU A 95 -19.34 40.51 51.53
N TYR A 96 -18.36 41.40 51.70
CA TYR A 96 -17.00 41.11 51.20
C TYR A 96 -16.39 39.88 51.89
N SER A 97 -16.61 39.72 53.19
CA SER A 97 -16.17 38.56 53.96
C SER A 97 -16.85 37.26 53.43
N TYR A 98 -18.14 37.37 53.12
CA TYR A 98 -18.88 36.24 52.53
C TYR A 98 -18.31 35.86 51.15
N LEU A 99 -18.14 36.81 50.22
CA LEU A 99 -17.62 36.57 48.88
C LEU A 99 -16.18 36.01 48.93
N ASN A 100 -15.34 36.61 49.82
CA ASN A 100 -13.97 36.12 49.96
C ASN A 100 -13.88 34.72 50.56
N ALA A 101 -14.78 34.36 51.50
CA ALA A 101 -14.82 32.99 52.01
C ALA A 101 -15.09 31.94 50.95
N TYR A 102 -15.94 32.24 49.95
CA TYR A 102 -16.18 31.35 48.80
C TYR A 102 -15.00 31.33 47.85
N LYS A 103 -14.37 32.49 47.58
CA LYS A 103 -13.16 32.57 46.75
C LYS A 103 -12.06 31.67 47.33
N GLU A 104 -11.70 31.86 48.58
CA GLU A 104 -10.63 31.11 49.23
C GLU A 104 -10.94 29.60 49.33
N LYS A 105 -12.18 29.27 49.75
CA LYS A 105 -12.60 27.88 49.95
C LYS A 105 -12.56 27.04 48.67
N TYR A 106 -12.90 27.64 47.54
CA TYR A 106 -13.09 26.92 46.26
C TYR A 106 -12.01 27.21 45.22
N GLY A 107 -11.13 28.21 45.48
CA GLY A 107 -10.04 28.60 44.60
C GLY A 107 -10.51 29.35 43.35
N TYR A 108 -11.59 30.13 43.43
CA TYR A 108 -12.08 30.91 42.31
C TYR A 108 -11.21 32.16 42.09
N THR A 109 -11.08 32.58 40.82
CA THR A 109 -10.39 33.83 40.47
C THR A 109 -11.15 35.02 41.05
N THR A 110 -12.47 35.02 40.94
CA THR A 110 -13.34 36.03 41.48
C THR A 110 -14.66 35.46 41.97
N VAL A 111 -15.25 36.07 42.96
CA VAL A 111 -16.62 35.85 43.42
C VAL A 111 -17.30 37.21 43.50
N PHE A 112 -18.41 37.37 42.84
CA PHE A 112 -19.04 38.68 42.65
C PHE A 112 -20.54 38.62 42.73
N CYS A 113 -21.14 39.78 42.89
CA CYS A 113 -22.58 39.96 42.79
C CYS A 113 -22.92 41.36 42.27
N VAL A 114 -24.05 41.45 41.57
CA VAL A 114 -24.60 42.71 41.07
C VAL A 114 -25.98 42.95 41.64
N SER A 115 -26.20 44.10 42.24
CA SER A 115 -27.52 44.50 42.76
C SER A 115 -28.45 44.91 41.62
N ALA A 116 -29.65 44.36 41.59
CA ALA A 116 -30.68 44.79 40.63
C ALA A 116 -31.29 46.16 41.00
N GLU A 117 -31.19 46.58 42.26
CA GLU A 117 -31.78 47.83 42.77
C GLU A 117 -30.85 49.04 42.58
N THR A 118 -29.55 48.82 42.83
CA THR A 118 -28.56 49.95 42.79
C THR A 118 -27.70 49.89 41.53
N GLY A 119 -27.60 48.75 40.85
CA GLY A 119 -26.65 48.54 39.75
C GLY A 119 -25.22 48.35 40.20
N ASN A 120 -24.97 48.28 41.49
CA ASN A 120 -23.61 48.13 42.01
C ASN A 120 -23.07 46.72 41.79
N TYR A 121 -21.87 46.66 41.23
CA TYR A 121 -21.09 45.43 41.04
C TYR A 121 -20.07 45.28 42.19
N TYR A 122 -20.33 44.32 43.04
CA TYR A 122 -19.50 43.98 44.19
C TYR A 122 -18.68 42.73 43.90
N TYR A 123 -17.46 42.70 44.37
CA TYR A 123 -16.61 41.49 44.32
C TYR A 123 -15.92 41.32 45.69
N GLN A 124 -15.12 40.29 45.87
CA GLN A 124 -14.51 39.94 47.14
C GLN A 124 -13.67 41.07 47.78
N ASP A 125 -13.10 41.97 46.98
CA ASP A 125 -12.21 43.04 47.46
C ASP A 125 -12.92 44.42 47.57
N GLY A 126 -14.22 44.47 47.21
CA GLY A 126 -14.96 45.72 47.39
C GLY A 126 -16.01 46.00 46.31
N LEU A 127 -16.37 47.26 46.17
CA LEU A 127 -17.21 47.77 45.08
C LEU A 127 -16.31 48.03 43.91
N ASN A 128 -16.64 47.35 42.79
CA ASN A 128 -15.93 47.55 41.52
C ASN A 128 -16.43 48.80 40.78
N LYS A 129 -17.72 48.83 40.44
CA LYS A 129 -18.37 49.93 39.71
C LYS A 129 -19.89 49.85 39.83
N GLU A 130 -20.58 50.92 39.40
CA GLU A 130 -22.01 50.88 39.11
C GLU A 130 -22.18 50.57 37.64
N LEU A 131 -23.00 49.53 37.28
CA LEU A 131 -23.20 49.10 35.90
C LEU A 131 -24.01 50.12 35.10
N SER A 132 -23.59 50.30 33.82
CA SER A 132 -24.24 51.20 32.89
C SER A 132 -24.68 50.46 31.61
N LYS A 133 -25.92 50.74 31.15
CA LYS A 133 -26.43 50.21 29.87
C LYS A 133 -25.67 50.71 28.65
N TYR A 134 -24.85 51.74 28.84
CA TYR A 134 -24.07 52.37 27.75
C TYR A 134 -22.61 51.96 27.77
N ASP A 135 -22.20 51.13 28.72
CA ASP A 135 -20.87 50.56 28.76
C ASP A 135 -20.88 49.19 28.10
N GLU A 136 -20.03 49.00 27.10
CA GLU A 136 -19.93 47.73 26.36
C GLU A 136 -19.56 46.54 27.27
N HIS A 137 -18.77 46.81 28.34
CA HIS A 137 -18.37 45.80 29.31
C HIS A 137 -19.49 45.38 30.29
N ASP A 138 -20.59 46.13 30.30
CA ASP A 138 -21.72 45.86 31.22
C ASP A 138 -22.92 45.23 30.48
N ILE A 139 -22.87 45.15 29.16
CA ILE A 139 -23.97 44.63 28.31
C ILE A 139 -24.33 43.19 28.70
N TRP A 140 -23.36 42.38 29.15
CA TRP A 140 -23.58 41.01 29.58
C TRP A 140 -24.67 40.89 30.64
N TYR A 141 -24.70 41.77 31.62
CA TYR A 141 -25.67 41.79 32.70
C TYR A 141 -27.10 42.03 32.19
N TYR A 142 -27.26 43.04 31.35
CA TYR A 142 -28.57 43.40 30.80
C TYR A 142 -29.10 42.31 29.83
N ASN A 143 -28.22 41.71 29.05
CA ASN A 143 -28.58 40.59 28.20
C ASN A 143 -28.97 39.35 29.01
N PHE A 144 -28.23 39.02 30.08
CA PHE A 144 -28.54 37.90 30.95
C PHE A 144 -29.90 38.10 31.65
N ILE A 145 -30.15 39.28 32.18
CA ILE A 145 -31.46 39.57 32.83
C ILE A 145 -32.59 39.48 31.81
N LYS A 146 -32.41 40.03 30.63
CA LYS A 146 -33.39 40.01 29.55
C LYS A 146 -33.69 38.60 29.05
N SER A 147 -32.73 37.70 29.07
CA SER A 147 -32.88 36.31 28.63
C SER A 147 -33.89 35.52 29.43
N GLY A 148 -34.08 35.86 30.70
CA GLY A 148 -34.93 35.13 31.63
C GLY A 148 -34.37 33.79 32.11
N ASN A 149 -33.15 33.43 31.71
CA ASN A 149 -32.51 32.19 32.13
C ASN A 149 -32.18 32.17 33.62
N GLU A 150 -32.21 31.04 34.28
CA GLU A 150 -31.81 30.86 35.68
C GLU A 150 -30.34 31.17 35.88
N TYR A 151 -29.50 30.72 34.92
CA TYR A 151 -28.06 30.99 34.92
C TYR A 151 -27.52 31.14 33.48
N ASP A 152 -26.30 31.65 33.38
CA ASP A 152 -25.56 31.81 32.15
C ASP A 152 -24.07 31.58 32.42
N ILE A 153 -23.34 31.08 31.42
CA ILE A 153 -21.89 30.95 31.45
C ILE A 153 -21.30 31.81 30.33
N GLN A 154 -20.45 32.75 30.72
CA GLN A 154 -19.84 33.69 29.78
C GLN A 154 -18.33 33.69 29.94
N ILE A 155 -17.62 33.89 28.83
CA ILE A 155 -16.19 34.13 28.85
C ILE A 155 -15.96 35.59 28.51
N ASP A 156 -15.31 36.28 29.44
CA ASP A 156 -14.99 37.69 29.27
C ASP A 156 -13.69 38.05 30.02
N THR A 157 -13.19 39.23 29.75
CA THR A 157 -12.08 39.79 30.53
C THR A 157 -12.54 40.21 31.92
N ASN A 158 -11.82 39.78 32.94
CA ASN A 158 -12.09 40.20 34.31
C ASN A 158 -11.46 41.57 34.58
N GLU A 159 -12.25 42.64 34.45
CA GLU A 159 -11.79 44.01 34.71
C GLU A 159 -11.32 44.23 36.16
N ALA A 160 -11.90 43.49 37.11
CA ALA A 160 -11.55 43.56 38.50
C ALA A 160 -10.22 42.88 38.87
N ASP A 161 -9.69 42.01 37.95
CA ASP A 161 -8.47 41.24 38.20
C ASP A 161 -7.54 41.25 36.97
N GLY A 162 -7.04 42.44 36.63
CA GLY A 162 -5.99 42.61 35.63
C GLY A 162 -6.34 42.21 34.17
N ASN A 163 -7.62 42.18 33.81
CA ASN A 163 -8.11 41.80 32.49
C ASN A 163 -7.73 40.37 32.08
N ILE A 164 -7.69 39.45 33.04
CA ILE A 164 -7.49 38.02 32.79
C ILE A 164 -8.76 37.46 32.17
N ILE A 165 -8.63 36.65 31.09
CA ILE A 165 -9.76 35.96 30.50
C ILE A 165 -10.33 34.95 31.50
N THR A 166 -11.60 35.10 31.81
CA THR A 166 -12.27 34.40 32.88
C THR A 166 -13.61 33.84 32.41
N SER A 167 -13.89 32.60 32.77
CA SER A 167 -15.21 32.01 32.60
C SER A 167 -16.08 32.39 33.81
N PHE A 168 -17.11 33.16 33.57
CA PHE A 168 -18.06 33.59 34.56
C PHE A 168 -19.32 32.73 34.57
N VAL A 169 -19.70 32.25 35.73
CA VAL A 169 -20.98 31.56 35.95
C VAL A 169 -21.90 32.49 36.68
N ASN A 170 -22.88 33.03 36.00
CA ASN A 170 -23.83 34.02 36.48
C ASN A 170 -25.14 33.34 36.86
N PHE A 171 -25.68 33.61 38.09
CA PHE A 171 -26.97 33.11 38.56
C PHE A 171 -27.88 34.27 38.96
N ARG A 172 -29.16 34.15 38.57
CA ARG A 172 -30.22 35.05 39.00
C ARG A 172 -30.50 34.79 40.46
N MET A 173 -30.55 35.86 41.25
CA MET A 173 -30.96 35.80 42.63
C MET A 173 -32.33 36.47 42.77
N GLU A 174 -33.33 35.71 43.20
CA GLU A 174 -34.72 36.14 43.29
C GLU A 174 -35.22 35.99 44.73
N SER A 175 -36.11 36.89 45.13
CA SER A 175 -36.83 36.80 46.39
C SER A 175 -37.90 35.70 46.31
N GLU A 176 -38.56 35.37 47.45
CA GLU A 176 -39.60 34.33 47.49
C GLU A 176 -40.80 34.66 46.60
N ASP A 177 -41.09 35.94 46.39
CA ASP A 177 -42.17 36.41 45.47
C ASP A 177 -41.73 36.58 44.01
N GLY A 178 -40.53 36.11 43.65
CA GLY A 178 -40.01 36.12 42.28
C GLY A 178 -39.45 37.47 41.82
N LYS A 179 -39.28 38.44 42.70
CA LYS A 179 -38.62 39.70 42.34
C LYS A 179 -37.11 39.50 42.22
N LEU A 180 -36.52 39.99 41.12
CA LEU A 180 -35.07 39.96 40.91
C LEU A 180 -34.39 40.83 41.97
N LEU A 181 -33.50 40.24 42.76
CA LEU A 181 -32.65 40.93 43.75
C LEU A 181 -31.28 41.29 43.15
N GLY A 182 -30.79 40.44 42.25
CA GLY A 182 -29.50 40.66 41.64
C GLY A 182 -28.99 39.47 40.86
N VAL A 183 -27.75 39.55 40.51
CA VAL A 183 -27.00 38.43 39.88
C VAL A 183 -25.80 38.12 40.78
N ILE A 184 -25.57 36.85 41.04
CA ILE A 184 -24.37 36.40 41.74
C ILE A 184 -23.62 35.41 40.89
N GLY A 185 -22.28 35.41 41.01
CA GLY A 185 -21.49 34.49 40.23
C GLY A 185 -20.08 34.24 40.75
N VAL A 186 -19.46 33.29 40.13
CA VAL A 186 -18.04 32.96 40.32
C VAL A 186 -17.32 32.99 38.99
N GLY A 187 -16.04 33.39 39.03
CA GLY A 187 -15.16 33.37 37.86
C GLY A 187 -14.05 32.36 38.04
N LEU A 188 -13.77 31.62 37.00
CA LEU A 188 -12.66 30.69 36.89
C LEU A 188 -11.71 31.15 35.79
N GLU A 189 -10.43 30.99 36.02
CA GLU A 189 -9.44 31.22 34.98
C GLU A 189 -9.60 30.20 33.83
N ILE A 190 -9.52 30.70 32.62
CA ILE A 190 -9.73 29.87 31.42
C ILE A 190 -8.60 28.84 31.21
N SER A 191 -7.46 29.07 31.90
CA SER A 191 -6.29 28.17 31.83
C SER A 191 -6.59 26.71 32.17
N ASP A 192 -7.57 26.43 33.01
CA ASP A 192 -7.99 25.06 33.35
C ASP A 192 -8.64 24.36 32.14
N ILE A 193 -9.49 25.08 31.41
CA ILE A 193 -10.13 24.56 30.19
C ILE A 193 -9.10 24.42 29.09
N GLU A 194 -8.20 25.40 28.93
CA GLU A 194 -7.09 25.29 27.96
C GLU A 194 -6.18 24.10 28.28
N GLY A 195 -5.92 23.82 29.55
CA GLY A 195 -5.14 22.66 29.99
C GLY A 195 -5.78 21.33 29.56
N ILE A 196 -7.10 21.20 29.70
CA ILE A 196 -7.86 20.04 29.21
C ILE A 196 -7.66 19.91 27.70
N VAL A 197 -7.94 20.94 26.95
CA VAL A 197 -7.86 20.95 25.48
C VAL A 197 -6.46 20.61 24.99
N ARG A 198 -5.43 21.26 25.53
CA ARG A 198 -4.03 21.03 25.12
C ARG A 198 -3.57 19.59 25.36
N SER A 199 -4.09 18.92 26.38
CA SER A 199 -3.78 17.52 26.62
C SER A 199 -4.26 16.61 25.47
N TYR A 200 -5.43 16.91 24.92
CA TYR A 200 -5.97 16.18 23.75
C TYR A 200 -5.25 16.54 22.46
N GLU A 201 -4.92 17.80 22.26
CA GLU A 201 -4.13 18.24 21.09
C GLU A 201 -2.80 17.50 21.01
N GLN A 202 -2.08 17.40 22.12
CA GLN A 202 -0.79 16.73 22.19
C GLN A 202 -0.91 15.20 22.04
N ASN A 203 -1.86 14.58 22.72
CA ASN A 203 -1.99 13.11 22.73
C ASN A 203 -2.51 12.56 21.40
N TYR A 204 -3.41 13.28 20.74
CA TYR A 204 -4.08 12.83 19.53
C TYR A 204 -3.65 13.58 18.27
N ASN A 205 -2.76 14.58 18.39
CA ASN A 205 -2.30 15.42 17.29
C ASN A 205 -3.47 15.97 16.48
N LEU A 206 -4.37 16.65 17.15
CA LEU A 206 -5.54 17.33 16.59
C LEU A 206 -5.54 18.78 17.05
N SER A 207 -6.32 19.63 16.40
CA SER A 207 -6.55 21.01 16.85
C SER A 207 -7.95 21.13 17.40
N VAL A 208 -8.08 21.84 18.52
CA VAL A 208 -9.36 22.06 19.19
C VAL A 208 -9.61 23.56 19.30
N TYR A 209 -10.79 23.97 18.92
CA TYR A 209 -11.22 25.36 19.04
C TYR A 209 -12.57 25.41 19.78
N ILE A 210 -12.72 26.40 20.64
CA ILE A 210 -13.98 26.74 21.29
C ILE A 210 -14.39 28.11 20.76
N VAL A 211 -15.61 28.18 20.19
CA VAL A 211 -16.15 29.39 19.57
C VAL A 211 -17.39 29.82 20.31
N ASN A 212 -17.38 31.02 20.92
CA ASN A 212 -18.54 31.61 21.55
C ASN A 212 -19.43 32.29 20.52
N VAL A 213 -20.72 31.98 20.54
CA VAL A 213 -21.74 32.55 19.63
C VAL A 213 -22.84 33.33 20.38
N ARG A 214 -22.82 33.28 21.69
CA ARG A 214 -23.75 34.04 22.56
C ARG A 214 -23.03 35.26 23.15
N GLY A 215 -22.74 36.27 22.38
CA GLY A 215 -22.13 37.46 22.91
C GLY A 215 -22.14 38.61 21.93
N SER A 216 -21.99 39.83 22.41
CA SER A 216 -21.69 41.00 21.59
C SER A 216 -20.47 40.72 20.73
N GLU A 217 -20.32 41.42 19.63
CA GLU A 217 -19.26 41.28 18.60
C GLU A 217 -17.81 41.23 19.13
N ASN A 218 -17.59 41.38 20.46
CA ASN A 218 -16.29 41.42 21.14
C ASN A 218 -16.19 40.49 22.36
N SER A 219 -16.84 39.32 22.36
CA SER A 219 -16.92 38.46 23.55
C SER A 219 -15.61 37.77 23.97
N PHE A 220 -14.58 37.82 23.14
CA PHE A 220 -13.21 37.53 23.57
C PHE A 220 -12.39 38.80 23.31
N GLY A 221 -11.97 39.49 24.30
CA GLY A 221 -11.13 40.69 24.16
C GLY A 221 -9.83 40.45 23.40
N LYS A 222 -9.46 39.17 23.23
CA LYS A 222 -8.37 38.71 22.37
C LYS A 222 -8.52 37.17 22.13
N ASP A 223 -8.42 36.77 20.87
CA ASP A 223 -8.34 35.32 20.54
C ASP A 223 -7.14 34.68 21.23
N THR A 224 -7.37 33.50 21.83
CA THR A 224 -6.32 32.63 22.38
C THR A 224 -6.02 31.49 21.42
N ASP A 225 -5.18 30.55 21.84
CA ASP A 225 -4.94 29.33 21.03
C ASP A 225 -6.20 28.47 20.91
N VAL A 226 -7.01 28.41 21.95
CA VAL A 226 -8.19 27.54 22.08
C VAL A 226 -9.50 28.30 21.85
N PHE A 227 -9.64 29.48 22.47
CA PHE A 227 -10.84 30.28 22.35
C PHE A 227 -10.68 31.28 21.22
N VAL A 228 -11.49 31.12 20.19
CA VAL A 228 -11.37 31.89 18.96
C VAL A 228 -12.70 32.47 18.51
N SER A 229 -12.63 33.61 17.82
CA SER A 229 -13.76 34.15 17.09
C SER A 229 -14.08 33.27 15.85
N GLU A 230 -15.28 33.42 15.31
CA GLU A 230 -15.66 32.74 14.06
C GLU A 230 -14.74 33.13 12.88
N GLU A 231 -14.31 34.38 12.84
CA GLU A 231 -13.37 34.88 11.84
C GLU A 231 -11.98 34.23 11.98
N GLU A 232 -11.46 34.16 13.19
CA GLU A 232 -10.18 33.51 13.48
C GLU A 232 -10.23 32.01 13.22
N LEU A 233 -11.35 31.35 13.56
CA LEU A 233 -11.58 29.93 13.21
C LEU A 233 -11.46 29.74 11.70
N ALA A 234 -12.15 30.57 10.91
CA ALA A 234 -12.10 30.49 9.45
C ALA A 234 -10.67 30.70 8.92
N ARG A 235 -9.91 31.61 9.52
CA ARG A 235 -8.52 31.86 9.16
C ARG A 235 -7.61 30.67 9.46
N ARG A 236 -7.75 30.04 10.64
CA ARG A 236 -6.91 28.90 11.07
C ARG A 236 -7.22 27.64 10.31
N THR A 237 -8.50 27.33 10.13
CA THR A 237 -8.92 26.14 9.41
C THR A 237 -8.78 26.28 7.89
N GLY A 238 -8.69 27.51 7.37
CA GLY A 238 -8.72 27.79 5.93
C GLY A 238 -10.08 27.56 5.27
N ILE A 239 -11.14 27.39 6.08
CA ILE A 239 -12.49 27.10 5.62
C ILE A 239 -13.35 28.35 5.73
N GLN A 240 -13.55 29.00 4.60
CA GLN A 240 -14.47 30.13 4.50
C GLN A 240 -15.89 29.60 4.35
N ASN A 241 -16.73 29.84 5.34
CA ASN A 241 -18.18 29.66 5.40
C ASN A 241 -18.77 28.37 6.02
N LYS A 242 -19.74 28.63 6.92
CA LYS A 242 -20.82 27.70 7.34
C LYS A 242 -20.43 26.47 8.16
N ILE A 243 -19.33 26.49 8.89
CA ILE A 243 -19.03 25.39 9.84
C ILE A 243 -20.01 25.44 11.04
N LEU A 244 -20.41 26.64 11.49
CA LEU A 244 -21.11 26.86 12.76
C LEU A 244 -22.61 27.17 12.65
N ASN A 245 -23.21 27.10 11.46
CA ASN A 245 -24.56 27.63 11.24
C ASN A 245 -25.73 26.73 11.68
N ASP A 246 -25.48 25.52 12.18
CA ASP A 246 -26.53 24.53 12.38
C ASP A 246 -27.00 24.40 13.85
N PHE A 247 -26.35 25.04 14.84
CA PHE A 247 -26.62 24.89 16.28
C PHE A 247 -26.93 23.45 16.70
N SER A 248 -26.26 22.49 16.07
CA SER A 248 -26.49 21.08 16.32
C SER A 248 -25.84 20.64 17.62
N THR A 249 -26.65 20.11 18.52
CA THR A 249 -26.19 19.46 19.76
C THR A 249 -25.63 18.07 19.51
N GLU A 250 -25.97 17.49 18.35
CA GLU A 250 -25.33 16.26 17.88
C GLU A 250 -24.04 16.59 17.11
N PRO A 251 -22.97 15.78 17.26
CA PRO A 251 -21.73 16.02 16.56
C PRO A 251 -21.91 15.95 15.05
N LEU A 252 -21.54 17.00 14.33
CA LEU A 252 -21.57 17.07 12.88
C LEU A 252 -20.16 16.90 12.32
N MET A 253 -19.95 15.81 11.60
CA MET A 253 -18.67 15.51 10.96
C MET A 253 -18.69 15.95 9.49
N ARG A 254 -17.68 16.72 9.08
CA ARG A 254 -17.53 17.21 7.71
C ARG A 254 -16.13 17.00 7.21
N TRP A 255 -16.03 16.60 5.93
CA TRP A 255 -14.76 16.40 5.23
C TRP A 255 -14.50 17.55 4.27
N PHE A 256 -13.33 18.14 4.38
CA PHE A 256 -12.87 19.21 3.50
C PHE A 256 -11.65 18.71 2.73
N THR A 257 -11.68 18.87 1.41
CA THR A 257 -10.60 18.46 0.52
C THR A 257 -10.07 19.68 -0.21
N SER A 258 -8.78 19.97 -0.02
CA SER A 258 -8.02 20.94 -0.81
C SER A 258 -7.02 20.19 -1.71
N PRO A 259 -6.38 20.83 -2.68
CA PRO A 259 -5.38 20.19 -3.54
C PRO A 259 -4.18 19.59 -2.79
N SER A 260 -3.87 20.11 -1.60
CA SER A 260 -2.73 19.68 -0.79
C SER A 260 -3.10 18.87 0.45
N GLU A 261 -4.37 18.96 0.90
CA GLU A 261 -4.80 18.42 2.21
C GLU A 261 -6.24 17.94 2.17
N ARG A 262 -6.50 16.90 2.95
CA ARG A 262 -7.86 16.49 3.32
C ARG A 262 -7.97 16.57 4.84
N LYS A 263 -8.96 17.31 5.32
CA LYS A 263 -9.21 17.55 6.74
C LYS A 263 -10.56 17.01 7.15
N CYS A 264 -10.64 16.45 8.35
CA CYS A 264 -11.89 16.10 8.99
C CYS A 264 -12.15 17.08 10.14
N ILE A 265 -13.34 17.66 10.17
CA ILE A 265 -13.76 18.57 11.21
C ILE A 265 -15.04 18.02 11.83
N ILE A 266 -15.05 17.97 13.16
CA ILE A 266 -16.26 17.76 13.96
C ILE A 266 -16.65 19.07 14.64
N THR A 267 -17.91 19.41 14.57
CA THR A 267 -18.50 20.56 15.27
C THR A 267 -19.64 20.09 16.12
N LYS A 268 -19.71 20.58 17.35
CA LYS A 268 -20.85 20.36 18.24
C LYS A 268 -21.16 21.64 18.99
N TYR A 269 -22.45 21.97 19.06
CA TYR A 269 -22.91 23.08 19.87
C TYR A 269 -23.33 22.59 21.26
N ASP A 270 -22.79 23.21 22.28
CA ASP A 270 -23.20 23.01 23.69
C ASP A 270 -24.20 24.09 24.09
N GLU A 271 -25.46 23.71 24.31
CA GLU A 271 -26.54 24.66 24.70
C GLU A 271 -26.31 25.26 26.08
N THR A 272 -25.70 24.51 27.02
CA THR A 272 -25.47 24.92 28.38
C THR A 272 -24.39 26.00 28.44
N LEU A 273 -23.30 25.75 27.72
CA LEU A 273 -22.15 26.65 27.65
C LEU A 273 -22.34 27.77 26.61
N GLY A 274 -23.19 27.55 25.61
CA GLY A 274 -23.40 28.49 24.50
C GLY A 274 -22.25 28.52 23.51
N TRP A 275 -21.46 27.46 23.44
CA TRP A 275 -20.24 27.37 22.63
C TRP A 275 -20.34 26.33 21.57
N TYR A 276 -19.53 26.50 20.48
CA TYR A 276 -19.17 25.41 19.61
C TYR A 276 -17.83 24.84 20.05
N LEU A 277 -17.79 23.52 20.20
CA LEU A 277 -16.56 22.75 20.20
C LEU A 277 -16.26 22.34 18.78
N VAL A 278 -15.08 22.69 18.29
CA VAL A 278 -14.61 22.38 16.94
C VAL A 278 -13.31 21.60 17.04
N LEU A 279 -13.29 20.37 16.55
CA LEU A 279 -12.10 19.54 16.45
C LEU A 279 -11.70 19.39 15.00
N GLU A 280 -10.44 19.67 14.71
CA GLU A 280 -9.86 19.53 13.38
C GLU A 280 -8.72 18.53 13.41
N LYS A 281 -8.71 17.64 12.42
CA LYS A 281 -7.56 16.76 12.18
C LYS A 281 -7.28 16.63 10.70
N ASP A 282 -6.03 16.83 10.31
CA ASP A 282 -5.58 16.60 8.95
C ASP A 282 -5.28 15.11 8.70
N THR A 283 -5.32 14.73 7.43
CA THR A 283 -4.96 13.37 7.03
C THR A 283 -3.46 13.19 6.81
N ILE A 284 -2.64 14.26 6.89
CA ILE A 284 -1.22 14.23 6.51
C ILE A 284 -0.42 13.32 7.42
N SER A 285 -0.62 13.44 8.74
CA SER A 285 0.09 12.65 9.73
C SER A 285 -0.24 11.16 9.63
N ILE A 286 -1.51 10.85 9.38
CA ILE A 286 -2.02 9.49 9.19
C ILE A 286 -1.59 8.96 7.84
N ASN A 287 -1.76 9.75 6.77
CA ASN A 287 -1.30 9.38 5.44
C ASN A 287 0.19 9.03 5.42
N ARG A 288 1.04 9.74 6.16
CA ARG A 288 2.48 9.44 6.18
C ARG A 288 2.78 8.05 6.74
N SER A 289 2.12 7.63 7.82
CA SER A 289 2.27 6.28 8.38
C SER A 289 1.66 5.20 7.48
N PHE A 290 0.46 5.45 6.93
CA PHE A 290 -0.20 4.53 6.00
C PHE A 290 0.53 4.45 4.65
N GLN A 291 1.03 5.57 4.11
CA GLN A 291 1.81 5.58 2.88
C GLN A 291 3.10 4.76 3.01
N LYS A 292 3.77 4.80 4.15
CA LYS A 292 4.93 3.92 4.39
C LYS A 292 4.52 2.45 4.29
N GLY A 293 3.46 2.04 4.99
CA GLY A 293 2.96 0.67 4.93
C GLY A 293 2.49 0.25 3.52
N ILE A 294 1.81 1.15 2.79
CA ILE A 294 1.42 0.91 1.39
C ILE A 294 2.68 0.74 0.51
N THR A 295 3.67 1.61 0.68
CA THR A 295 4.91 1.57 -0.11
C THR A 295 5.68 0.27 0.15
N ASP A 296 5.83 -0.14 1.41
CA ASP A 296 6.51 -1.39 1.79
C ASP A 296 5.78 -2.60 1.19
N ASN A 297 4.45 -2.62 1.23
CA ASN A 297 3.65 -3.67 0.62
C ASN A 297 3.78 -3.69 -0.91
N ILE A 298 3.77 -2.53 -1.56
CA ILE A 298 3.97 -2.43 -3.02
C ILE A 298 5.37 -2.95 -3.40
N ILE A 299 6.41 -2.59 -2.65
CA ILE A 299 7.77 -3.08 -2.88
C ILE A 299 7.82 -4.61 -2.74
N PHE A 300 7.26 -5.15 -1.66
CA PHE A 300 7.18 -6.60 -1.46
C PHE A 300 6.44 -7.31 -2.59
N MET A 301 5.31 -6.76 -3.03
CA MET A 301 4.54 -7.31 -4.14
C MET A 301 5.29 -7.22 -5.47
N LEU A 302 6.04 -6.15 -5.73
CA LEU A 302 6.89 -6.02 -6.93
C LEU A 302 8.01 -7.07 -6.93
N ILE A 303 8.66 -7.30 -5.79
CA ILE A 303 9.68 -8.35 -5.65
C ILE A 303 9.06 -9.72 -5.89
N SER A 304 7.90 -10.00 -5.31
CA SER A 304 7.16 -11.26 -5.50
C SER A 304 6.76 -11.47 -6.96
N LEU A 305 6.26 -10.43 -7.63
CA LEU A 305 5.91 -10.46 -9.05
C LEU A 305 7.15 -10.75 -9.92
N ALA A 306 8.26 -10.07 -9.66
CA ALA A 306 9.52 -10.30 -10.37
C ALA A 306 10.01 -11.75 -10.19
N ALA A 307 9.93 -12.29 -8.97
CA ALA A 307 10.28 -13.67 -8.68
C ALA A 307 9.36 -14.66 -9.46
N CYS A 308 8.06 -14.43 -9.47
CA CYS A 308 7.11 -15.25 -10.26
C CYS A 308 7.40 -15.21 -11.74
N ILE A 309 7.67 -14.03 -12.29
CA ILE A 309 8.04 -13.89 -13.72
C ILE A 309 9.36 -14.63 -14.01
N MET A 310 10.35 -14.53 -13.14
CA MET A 310 11.62 -15.22 -13.27
C MET A 310 11.42 -16.75 -13.29
N VAL A 311 10.66 -17.27 -12.33
CA VAL A 311 10.38 -18.73 -12.25
C VAL A 311 9.61 -19.21 -13.46
N THR A 312 8.53 -18.53 -13.88
CA THR A 312 7.75 -18.92 -15.05
C THR A 312 8.58 -18.87 -16.33
N THR A 313 9.44 -17.88 -16.47
CA THR A 313 10.35 -17.76 -17.62
C THR A 313 11.40 -18.85 -17.59
N ALA A 314 12.00 -19.17 -16.45
CA ALA A 314 12.96 -20.27 -16.31
C ALA A 314 12.35 -21.64 -16.65
N VAL A 315 11.16 -21.90 -16.13
CA VAL A 315 10.39 -23.13 -16.47
C VAL A 315 10.09 -23.19 -17.97
N PHE A 316 9.64 -22.07 -18.53
CA PHE A 316 9.36 -21.99 -19.98
C PHE A 316 10.61 -22.25 -20.83
N LEU A 317 11.75 -21.64 -20.50
CA LEU A 317 13.00 -21.84 -21.23
C LEU A 317 13.49 -23.29 -21.11
N ASN A 318 13.42 -23.90 -19.94
CA ASN A 318 13.80 -25.29 -19.71
C ASN A 318 12.88 -26.24 -20.50
N PHE A 319 11.57 -26.03 -20.46
CA PHE A 319 10.61 -26.81 -21.22
C PHE A 319 10.85 -26.70 -22.73
N ASN A 320 11.07 -25.47 -23.23
CA ASN A 320 11.36 -25.24 -24.63
C ASN A 320 12.68 -25.91 -25.07
N HIS A 321 13.72 -25.88 -24.23
CA HIS A 321 14.98 -26.56 -24.51
C HIS A 321 14.81 -28.06 -24.61
N ARG A 322 14.14 -28.70 -23.66
CA ARG A 322 13.84 -30.15 -23.70
C ARG A 322 13.00 -30.55 -24.90
N THR A 323 11.99 -29.78 -25.26
CA THR A 323 11.15 -30.06 -26.43
C THR A 323 11.95 -29.99 -27.72
N ILE A 324 12.88 -29.01 -27.83
CA ILE A 324 13.78 -28.92 -29.01
C ILE A 324 14.75 -30.08 -29.03
N GLU A 325 15.25 -30.58 -27.93
CA GLU A 325 16.13 -31.76 -27.91
C GLU A 325 15.36 -33.01 -28.33
N MET A 326 14.18 -33.28 -27.78
CA MET A 326 13.34 -34.41 -28.14
C MET A 326 12.91 -34.41 -29.63
N GLU A 327 12.66 -33.24 -30.21
CA GLU A 327 12.32 -33.12 -31.64
C GLU A 327 13.51 -33.30 -32.58
N ASN A 328 14.74 -33.27 -32.09
CA ASN A 328 15.95 -33.23 -32.93
C ASN A 328 16.87 -34.43 -32.73
N THR A 329 16.61 -35.28 -31.75
CA THR A 329 17.37 -36.52 -31.50
C THR A 329 16.50 -37.75 -31.82
N ASP A 330 17.13 -38.80 -32.27
CA ASP A 330 16.51 -40.11 -32.39
C ASP A 330 16.55 -40.79 -31.02
N GLU A 331 15.39 -41.16 -30.49
CA GLU A 331 15.26 -41.72 -29.14
C GLU A 331 15.98 -43.03 -28.93
N LEU A 332 16.11 -43.83 -30.01
CA LEU A 332 16.71 -45.17 -29.96
C LEU A 332 18.24 -45.10 -29.96
N THR A 333 18.82 -44.27 -30.82
CA THR A 333 20.28 -44.23 -31.05
C THR A 333 20.96 -43.08 -30.32
N GLY A 334 20.18 -42.09 -29.79
CA GLY A 334 20.71 -40.88 -29.20
C GLY A 334 21.46 -39.94 -30.17
N LEU A 335 21.49 -40.28 -31.45
CA LEU A 335 22.05 -39.48 -32.52
C LEU A 335 21.08 -38.36 -32.93
N PRO A 336 21.58 -37.27 -33.53
CA PRO A 336 20.73 -36.37 -34.29
C PRO A 336 19.83 -37.10 -35.27
N ASN A 337 18.57 -36.66 -35.42
CA ASN A 337 17.75 -37.10 -36.51
C ASN A 337 18.08 -36.33 -37.80
N SER A 338 17.47 -36.72 -38.93
CA SER A 338 17.69 -36.07 -40.22
C SER A 338 17.48 -34.55 -40.19
N LYS A 339 16.50 -34.05 -39.40
CA LYS A 339 16.20 -32.62 -39.27
C LYS A 339 17.32 -31.86 -38.59
N LEU A 340 17.87 -32.42 -37.51
CA LEU A 340 19.00 -31.81 -36.80
C LEU A 340 20.30 -31.93 -37.63
N PHE A 341 20.48 -33.04 -38.34
CA PHE A 341 21.59 -33.22 -39.25
C PHE A 341 21.67 -32.10 -40.28
N TYR A 342 20.61 -31.79 -40.99
CA TYR A 342 20.59 -30.69 -41.97
C TYR A 342 20.99 -29.34 -41.38
N ARG A 343 20.57 -29.05 -40.15
CA ARG A 343 20.97 -27.81 -39.47
C ARG A 343 22.45 -27.77 -39.14
N LYS A 344 22.98 -28.86 -38.53
CA LYS A 344 24.38 -28.99 -38.18
C LYS A 344 25.27 -29.03 -39.42
N TYR A 345 24.84 -29.72 -40.46
CA TYR A 345 25.56 -29.85 -41.74
C TYR A 345 25.81 -28.49 -42.40
N ARG A 346 24.82 -27.62 -42.46
CA ARG A 346 24.97 -26.27 -42.99
C ARG A 346 26.06 -25.46 -42.22
N SER A 347 26.12 -25.60 -40.91
CA SER A 347 27.14 -24.95 -40.08
C SER A 347 28.51 -25.62 -40.28
N PHE A 348 28.54 -26.95 -40.38
CA PHE A 348 29.74 -27.75 -40.60
C PHE A 348 30.44 -27.39 -41.91
N VAL A 349 29.68 -27.30 -42.98
CA VAL A 349 30.23 -26.93 -44.32
C VAL A 349 30.70 -25.48 -44.35
N ARG A 350 30.07 -24.56 -43.60
CA ARG A 350 30.46 -23.14 -43.54
C ARG A 350 31.74 -22.87 -42.75
N LYS A 351 32.14 -23.78 -41.87
CA LYS A 351 33.40 -23.64 -41.14
C LYS A 351 34.55 -23.69 -42.15
N ARG A 352 35.31 -22.59 -42.26
CA ARG A 352 36.43 -22.43 -43.15
C ARG A 352 37.64 -23.20 -42.55
N HIS A 353 37.76 -24.49 -42.93
CA HIS A 353 39.00 -25.23 -42.75
C HIS A 353 39.56 -25.55 -44.14
N GLU A 354 40.87 -25.50 -44.26
CA GLU A 354 41.60 -25.85 -45.49
C GLU A 354 41.53 -27.35 -45.83
N ARG A 355 40.97 -28.15 -44.92
CA ARG A 355 40.79 -29.59 -45.12
C ARG A 355 39.62 -29.91 -46.04
N ARG A 356 39.80 -30.92 -46.83
CA ARG A 356 38.75 -31.54 -47.63
C ARG A 356 37.72 -32.13 -46.67
N LYS A 357 36.45 -32.08 -47.03
CA LYS A 357 35.34 -32.62 -46.24
C LYS A 357 34.58 -33.66 -47.02
N THR A 358 34.09 -34.65 -46.30
CA THR A 358 33.28 -35.73 -46.90
C THR A 358 31.94 -35.85 -46.21
N ILE A 359 30.95 -36.24 -46.98
CA ILE A 359 29.67 -36.77 -46.53
C ILE A 359 29.67 -38.26 -46.71
N PHE A 360 29.13 -39.01 -45.80
CA PHE A 360 28.96 -40.45 -45.91
C PHE A 360 27.54 -40.86 -45.51
N MET A 361 27.08 -41.98 -46.06
CA MET A 361 25.86 -42.66 -45.67
C MET A 361 26.15 -44.14 -45.61
N PHE A 362 25.49 -44.83 -44.70
CA PHE A 362 25.51 -46.28 -44.68
C PHE A 362 24.17 -46.85 -44.24
N ASP A 363 23.97 -48.13 -44.60
CA ASP A 363 22.81 -48.90 -44.21
C ASP A 363 23.30 -50.24 -43.61
N ILE A 364 22.57 -50.72 -42.57
CA ILE A 364 22.90 -52.00 -41.93
C ILE A 364 22.51 -53.15 -42.80
N ASP A 365 23.50 -53.97 -43.22
CA ASP A 365 23.29 -55.07 -44.11
C ASP A 365 22.29 -56.09 -43.53
N LYS A 366 21.28 -56.42 -44.29
CA LYS A 366 20.27 -57.44 -43.94
C LYS A 366 19.50 -57.14 -42.63
N PHE A 367 19.34 -55.88 -42.28
CA PHE A 367 18.68 -55.50 -41.03
C PHE A 367 17.26 -56.13 -40.93
N LYS A 368 16.55 -56.23 -42.00
CA LYS A 368 15.25 -56.96 -42.07
C LYS A 368 15.37 -58.39 -41.58
N GLU A 369 16.38 -59.16 -42.11
CA GLU A 369 16.64 -60.52 -41.66
C GLU A 369 16.95 -60.65 -40.19
N ILE A 370 17.63 -59.62 -39.60
CA ILE A 370 17.89 -59.51 -38.16
C ILE A 370 16.55 -59.39 -37.38
N ASN A 371 15.69 -58.49 -37.81
CA ASN A 371 14.38 -58.31 -37.17
C ASN A 371 13.49 -59.58 -37.32
N ASP A 372 13.49 -60.20 -38.51
CA ASP A 372 12.66 -61.36 -38.77
C ASP A 372 13.10 -62.62 -37.99
N THR A 373 14.41 -62.72 -37.67
CA THR A 373 14.97 -63.89 -36.96
C THR A 373 15.11 -63.74 -35.49
N GLN A 374 15.48 -62.52 -35.00
CA GLN A 374 15.77 -62.25 -33.59
C GLN A 374 14.71 -61.34 -32.93
N GLY A 375 13.79 -60.83 -33.71
CA GLY A 375 12.73 -59.92 -33.21
C GLY A 375 13.13 -58.45 -33.18
N HIS A 376 12.13 -57.58 -33.21
CA HIS A 376 12.32 -56.14 -33.26
C HIS A 376 13.06 -55.54 -32.06
N LEU A 377 12.96 -56.15 -30.87
CA LEU A 377 13.70 -55.67 -29.69
C LEU A 377 15.20 -55.83 -29.88
N PHE A 378 15.63 -56.96 -30.44
CA PHE A 378 17.02 -57.16 -30.75
C PHE A 378 17.52 -56.22 -31.85
N GLY A 379 16.69 -56.00 -32.91
CA GLY A 379 17.02 -55.02 -33.94
C GLY A 379 17.19 -53.61 -33.37
N ASN A 380 16.39 -53.23 -32.35
CA ASN A 380 16.55 -51.96 -31.68
C ASN A 380 17.87 -51.89 -30.87
N GLU A 381 18.30 -52.97 -30.23
CA GLU A 381 19.61 -53.03 -29.55
C GLU A 381 20.75 -52.88 -30.56
N VAL A 382 20.67 -53.49 -31.75
CA VAL A 382 21.62 -53.34 -32.84
C VAL A 382 21.71 -51.89 -33.30
N LEU A 383 20.56 -51.24 -33.52
CA LEU A 383 20.50 -49.83 -33.92
C LEU A 383 21.14 -48.91 -32.85
N ALA A 384 20.84 -49.16 -31.60
CA ALA A 384 21.41 -48.37 -30.48
C ALA A 384 22.96 -48.51 -30.43
N LYS A 385 23.48 -49.74 -30.56
CA LYS A 385 24.92 -50.01 -30.53
C LYS A 385 25.63 -49.43 -31.75
N VAL A 386 25.04 -49.55 -32.95
CA VAL A 386 25.55 -48.89 -34.16
C VAL A 386 25.60 -47.39 -33.98
N GLY A 387 24.54 -46.81 -33.43
CA GLY A 387 24.50 -45.38 -33.12
C GLY A 387 25.57 -44.94 -32.12
N GLU A 388 25.80 -45.72 -31.07
CA GLU A 388 26.85 -45.44 -30.07
C GLU A 388 28.27 -45.52 -30.68
N SER A 389 28.54 -46.56 -31.44
CA SER A 389 29.82 -46.73 -32.14
C SER A 389 30.04 -45.59 -33.15
N LEU A 390 29.04 -45.26 -33.94
CA LEU A 390 29.11 -44.14 -34.89
C LEU A 390 29.37 -42.81 -34.21
N LYS A 391 28.70 -42.55 -33.07
CA LYS A 391 28.91 -41.34 -32.29
C LYS A 391 30.35 -41.19 -31.82
N LYS A 392 30.95 -42.28 -31.32
CA LYS A 392 32.37 -42.30 -30.90
C LYS A 392 33.31 -42.07 -32.10
N THR A 393 33.02 -42.71 -33.23
CA THR A 393 33.82 -42.61 -34.47
C THR A 393 33.88 -41.18 -34.99
N VAL A 394 32.77 -40.43 -34.96
CA VAL A 394 32.74 -39.06 -35.48
C VAL A 394 33.07 -38.00 -34.48
N GLU A 395 33.28 -38.35 -33.20
CA GLU A 395 33.60 -37.41 -32.16
C GLU A 395 34.89 -36.63 -32.42
N GLY A 396 34.83 -35.31 -32.39
CA GLY A 396 35.95 -34.42 -32.70
C GLY A 396 36.29 -34.26 -34.19
N HIS A 397 35.74 -35.14 -35.08
CA HIS A 397 36.08 -35.14 -36.50
C HIS A 397 34.87 -34.83 -37.40
N GLY A 398 33.66 -34.89 -36.88
CA GLY A 398 32.50 -34.73 -37.75
C GLY A 398 31.17 -34.67 -37.03
N ILE A 399 30.13 -34.96 -37.78
CA ILE A 399 28.76 -35.06 -37.32
C ILE A 399 28.10 -36.30 -37.88
N ALA A 400 27.20 -36.93 -37.12
CA ALA A 400 26.40 -38.06 -37.59
C ALA A 400 24.95 -37.94 -37.14
N ALA A 401 24.08 -38.67 -37.81
CA ALA A 401 22.65 -38.76 -37.54
C ALA A 401 22.07 -40.10 -38.00
N ARG A 402 20.95 -40.51 -37.39
CA ARG A 402 20.09 -41.53 -37.95
C ARG A 402 19.22 -40.89 -39.02
N TRP A 403 19.30 -41.39 -40.25
CA TRP A 403 18.56 -40.85 -41.40
C TRP A 403 17.12 -41.37 -41.46
N GLY A 404 16.96 -42.66 -41.21
CA GLY A 404 15.66 -43.34 -41.16
C GLY A 404 15.84 -44.86 -41.10
N GLY A 405 14.95 -45.59 -40.47
CA GLY A 405 15.06 -47.02 -40.37
C GLY A 405 16.42 -47.55 -39.92
N ASP A 406 17.16 -48.19 -40.81
CA ASP A 406 18.51 -48.74 -40.65
C ASP A 406 19.60 -47.89 -41.33
N GLU A 407 19.22 -46.69 -41.82
CA GLU A 407 20.13 -45.78 -42.53
C GLU A 407 20.71 -44.73 -41.60
N PHE A 408 22.00 -44.47 -41.73
CA PHE A 408 22.76 -43.46 -41.01
C PHE A 408 23.52 -42.57 -41.98
N ILE A 409 23.63 -41.29 -41.63
CA ILE A 409 24.35 -40.27 -42.39
C ILE A 409 25.33 -39.53 -41.51
N GLY A 410 26.43 -39.09 -42.08
CA GLY A 410 27.38 -38.23 -41.38
C GLY A 410 28.22 -37.39 -42.31
N ALA A 411 29.00 -36.49 -41.74
CA ALA A 411 29.99 -35.71 -42.45
C ALA A 411 31.26 -35.61 -41.59
N LEU A 412 32.42 -35.74 -42.24
CA LEU A 412 33.75 -35.75 -41.65
C LEU A 412 34.60 -34.60 -42.18
N ASP A 413 35.43 -34.03 -41.31
CA ASP A 413 36.45 -33.02 -41.65
C ASP A 413 37.73 -33.71 -42.13
N ALA A 414 37.54 -34.54 -43.12
CA ALA A 414 38.57 -35.44 -43.71
C ALA A 414 38.31 -35.59 -45.20
N GLY A 415 39.39 -35.85 -45.98
CA GLY A 415 39.29 -36.20 -47.37
C GLY A 415 38.74 -37.61 -47.57
N PRO A 416 38.31 -38.01 -48.83
CA PRO A 416 37.66 -39.29 -49.05
C PRO A 416 38.48 -40.52 -48.60
N GLN A 417 39.77 -40.53 -48.76
CA GLN A 417 40.65 -41.61 -48.32
C GLN A 417 40.75 -41.72 -46.81
N GLU A 418 40.96 -40.59 -46.13
CA GLU A 418 41.00 -40.53 -44.67
C GLU A 418 39.62 -40.90 -44.06
N ALA A 419 38.52 -40.45 -44.68
CA ALA A 419 37.16 -40.82 -44.30
C ALA A 419 36.91 -42.31 -44.46
N GLU A 420 37.45 -42.91 -45.51
CA GLU A 420 37.36 -44.36 -45.72
C GLU A 420 38.11 -45.13 -44.61
N GLU A 421 39.27 -44.67 -44.19
CA GLU A 421 40.02 -45.30 -43.09
C GLU A 421 39.25 -45.17 -41.76
N ILE A 422 38.68 -43.99 -41.45
CA ILE A 422 37.86 -43.78 -40.28
C ILE A 422 36.66 -44.73 -40.27
N LEU A 423 35.95 -44.84 -41.38
CA LEU A 423 34.79 -45.73 -41.50
C LEU A 423 35.17 -47.23 -41.54
N ARG A 424 36.35 -47.58 -41.99
CA ARG A 424 36.88 -48.96 -41.84
C ARG A 424 37.10 -49.31 -40.36
N GLY A 425 37.68 -48.41 -39.59
CA GLY A 425 37.75 -48.59 -38.14
C GLY A 425 36.40 -48.79 -37.50
N PHE A 426 35.38 -47.94 -37.86
CA PHE A 426 34.01 -48.13 -37.44
C PHE A 426 33.44 -49.52 -37.78
N MET A 427 33.67 -50.00 -39.02
CA MET A 427 33.21 -51.30 -39.41
C MET A 427 33.89 -52.44 -38.65
N GLU A 428 35.16 -52.29 -38.28
CA GLU A 428 35.89 -53.23 -37.43
C GLU A 428 35.30 -53.26 -36.01
N ASP A 429 34.99 -52.09 -35.44
CA ASP A 429 34.31 -52.00 -34.15
C ASP A 429 32.98 -52.71 -34.15
N LEU A 430 32.18 -52.56 -35.23
CA LEU A 430 30.93 -53.29 -35.37
C LEU A 430 31.10 -54.82 -35.43
N ARG A 431 32.17 -55.28 -36.04
CA ARG A 431 32.52 -56.75 -36.06
C ARG A 431 32.92 -57.26 -34.68
N ASN A 432 33.57 -56.40 -33.88
CA ASN A 432 33.90 -56.77 -32.50
C ASN A 432 32.70 -56.89 -31.60
N LEU A 433 31.56 -56.25 -31.89
CA LEU A 433 30.29 -56.45 -31.20
C LEU A 433 29.76 -57.92 -31.36
N GLU A 434 30.19 -58.67 -32.37
CA GLU A 434 29.90 -60.11 -32.53
C GLU A 434 30.38 -60.92 -31.32
N LYS A 435 31.57 -60.62 -30.81
CA LYS A 435 32.16 -61.33 -29.66
C LYS A 435 31.34 -61.14 -28.38
N GLU A 436 30.62 -60.06 -28.28
CA GLU A 436 29.80 -59.73 -27.11
C GLU A 436 28.37 -60.30 -27.23
N ASN A 437 27.81 -60.36 -28.45
CA ASN A 437 26.38 -60.64 -28.67
C ASN A 437 26.07 -61.83 -29.58
N GLY A 438 27.11 -62.48 -30.12
CA GLY A 438 26.95 -63.66 -30.96
C GLY A 438 26.34 -63.45 -32.36
N TYR A 439 26.27 -62.17 -32.81
CA TYR A 439 25.67 -61.80 -34.09
C TYR A 439 26.52 -60.77 -34.84
N ILE A 440 26.80 -61.12 -36.15
CA ILE A 440 27.63 -60.24 -37.01
C ILE A 440 26.77 -59.10 -37.57
N VAL A 441 27.17 -57.86 -37.24
CA VAL A 441 26.59 -56.69 -37.88
C VAL A 441 27.58 -56.09 -38.85
N THR A 442 27.15 -56.00 -40.14
CA THR A 442 27.92 -55.33 -41.18
C THR A 442 27.14 -54.18 -41.80
N VAL A 443 27.84 -53.26 -42.40
CA VAL A 443 27.22 -52.13 -43.10
C VAL A 443 27.78 -51.94 -44.48
N SER A 444 26.92 -51.46 -45.38
CA SER A 444 27.30 -50.98 -46.69
C SER A 444 27.33 -49.45 -46.69
N ALA A 445 28.49 -48.85 -46.94
CA ALA A 445 28.71 -47.42 -46.86
C ALA A 445 29.06 -46.79 -48.21
N GLY A 446 28.61 -45.56 -48.40
CA GLY A 446 29.00 -44.67 -49.48
C GLY A 446 29.64 -43.38 -48.94
N ILE A 447 30.66 -42.91 -49.65
CA ILE A 447 31.39 -41.69 -49.36
C ILE A 447 31.38 -40.77 -50.57
N ALA A 448 31.10 -39.47 -50.41
CA ALA A 448 31.30 -38.41 -51.38
C ALA A 448 32.04 -37.22 -50.85
N GLU A 449 32.90 -36.63 -51.65
CA GLU A 449 33.61 -35.41 -51.30
C GLU A 449 32.67 -34.20 -51.35
N ILE A 450 32.71 -33.36 -50.30
CA ILE A 450 31.93 -32.11 -50.26
C ILE A 450 32.68 -31.02 -50.98
N HIS A 451 32.30 -30.70 -52.17
CA HIS A 451 32.84 -29.56 -52.92
C HIS A 451 31.74 -28.80 -53.65
N LYS A 452 32.01 -27.54 -53.92
CA LYS A 452 31.09 -26.72 -54.73
C LYS A 452 31.26 -27.13 -56.23
N PRO A 453 30.15 -27.16 -57.02
CA PRO A 453 28.88 -26.46 -56.78
C PRO A 453 27.75 -27.33 -56.20
N PHE A 454 27.96 -28.51 -55.69
CA PHE A 454 26.89 -29.43 -55.32
C PHE A 454 26.05 -28.96 -54.14
N SER A 455 24.76 -29.10 -54.26
CA SER A 455 23.82 -28.88 -53.18
C SER A 455 23.85 -30.04 -52.15
N GLY A 456 23.31 -29.84 -50.94
CA GLY A 456 23.20 -30.91 -49.95
C GLY A 456 22.37 -32.10 -50.45
N GLU A 457 21.36 -31.87 -51.29
CA GLU A 457 20.53 -32.90 -51.88
C GLU A 457 21.29 -33.73 -52.94
N GLN A 458 22.06 -33.04 -53.75
CA GLN A 458 22.93 -33.73 -54.75
C GLN A 458 24.00 -34.62 -54.07
N LEU A 459 24.60 -34.13 -52.99
CA LEU A 459 25.59 -34.92 -52.24
C LEU A 459 24.96 -36.10 -51.51
N ILE A 460 23.73 -36.01 -51.01
CA ILE A 460 22.99 -37.14 -50.48
C ILE A 460 22.71 -38.18 -51.59
N GLN A 461 22.28 -37.75 -52.76
CA GLN A 461 22.06 -38.64 -53.89
C GLN A 461 23.35 -39.35 -54.29
N MET A 462 24.51 -38.66 -54.29
CA MET A 462 25.81 -39.27 -54.62
C MET A 462 26.24 -40.35 -53.58
N VAL A 463 26.02 -40.09 -52.28
CA VAL A 463 26.36 -41.12 -51.30
C VAL A 463 25.39 -42.27 -51.25
N ASP A 464 24.13 -42.06 -51.57
CA ASP A 464 23.12 -43.10 -51.69
C ASP A 464 23.45 -44.05 -52.91
N GLU A 465 23.82 -43.45 -54.00
CA GLU A 465 24.31 -44.25 -55.18
C GLU A 465 25.53 -45.06 -54.77
N ALA A 466 26.48 -44.51 -54.04
CA ALA A 466 27.66 -45.28 -53.61
C ALA A 466 27.30 -46.38 -52.60
N VAL A 467 26.32 -46.18 -51.71
CA VAL A 467 25.75 -47.24 -50.84
C VAL A 467 25.15 -48.36 -51.66
N TYR A 468 24.37 -47.98 -52.64
CA TYR A 468 23.78 -48.96 -53.57
C TYR A 468 24.84 -49.81 -54.27
N ILE A 469 25.91 -49.21 -54.77
CA ILE A 469 27.03 -49.89 -55.35
C ILE A 469 27.70 -50.84 -54.34
N SER A 470 27.88 -50.44 -53.12
CA SER A 470 28.42 -51.28 -52.04
C SER A 470 27.54 -52.50 -51.77
N LYS A 471 26.20 -52.32 -51.75
CA LYS A 471 25.25 -53.45 -51.63
C LYS A 471 25.29 -54.41 -52.78
N GLN A 472 25.39 -53.94 -54.02
CA GLN A 472 25.49 -54.80 -55.25
C GLN A 472 26.77 -55.57 -55.28
N ASN A 473 27.89 -55.01 -54.87
CA ASN A 473 29.19 -55.65 -54.93
C ASN A 473 29.49 -56.60 -53.76
N GLY A 474 28.47 -57.07 -53.05
CA GLY A 474 28.58 -58.09 -52.01
C GLY A 474 28.51 -57.59 -50.58
N ARG A 475 28.09 -56.38 -50.36
CA ARG A 475 27.92 -55.76 -49.02
C ARG A 475 29.19 -55.65 -48.16
N ASN A 476 29.08 -55.25 -46.90
CA ASN A 476 30.19 -55.15 -45.95
C ASN A 476 31.40 -54.43 -46.53
N ARG A 477 31.19 -53.26 -47.14
CA ARG A 477 32.22 -52.48 -47.85
C ARG A 477 31.90 -51.00 -47.92
N ILE A 478 32.89 -50.22 -48.24
CA ILE A 478 32.81 -48.78 -48.49
C ILE A 478 33.04 -48.51 -49.96
N THR A 479 32.21 -47.69 -50.58
CA THR A 479 32.41 -47.22 -51.97
C THR A 479 32.57 -45.71 -51.94
N ILE A 480 33.66 -45.21 -52.52
CA ILE A 480 33.85 -43.77 -52.76
C ILE A 480 33.17 -43.44 -54.09
N TYR A 481 32.22 -42.48 -54.03
CA TYR A 481 31.55 -42.04 -55.29
C TYR A 481 32.56 -41.43 -56.27
N LYS A 482 32.54 -41.86 -57.44
CA LYS A 482 33.30 -41.28 -58.56
C LYS A 482 32.28 -40.72 -59.54
N PRO A 483 32.27 -39.42 -59.85
CA PRO A 483 31.38 -38.90 -60.87
C PRO A 483 31.73 -39.60 -62.20
N ASN A 484 30.72 -40.16 -62.86
CA ASN A 484 30.88 -40.63 -64.22
C ASN A 484 31.21 -39.41 -65.09
N HIS A 485 32.35 -39.47 -65.76
CA HIS A 485 32.79 -38.47 -66.76
C HIS A 485 31.89 -38.51 -67.98
#